data_fe4719812bba278147c06103033088f4
#
_entry.id   fe4719812bba278147c06103033088f4
#
_cell.length_a   1.000
_cell.length_b   1.000
_cell.length_c   1.000
_cell.angle_alpha   90.00
_cell.angle_beta   90.00
_cell.angle_gamma   90.00
#
_symmetry.space_group_name_H-M   'P 1'
#
loop_
_entity.id
_entity.type
_entity.pdbx_description
1 polymer ?
#
loop_
_entity_poly.entity_id
_entity_poly.type
_entity_poly.pdbx_seq_one_letter_code
_entity_poly.pdbx_strand_id
1 'polypeptide(L)'
;MKITRQNEGELVVEDSGYWLSAILFAASLPLFYLATLHGKVGTVFGGAFFLLCSVLLLRKTVFSFNAAEGMVHWRRRRLLSVSTGDIPFNEIKAIGTETSPGSSNATTYRLTILLEKGSVPLSDAYGGNRDKYAAIRAELMRFLHLDMGGDAGAVHEGSSLAGAGDVESIRSLLRQGRKIDAISLMRSGSKISLTEAVERVEEIDKSMKAAK
;
A
#
# COMPACT_ATOMS: atom_id res chain seq x y z
N MET A 1 2.63 -4.62 10.58
CA MET A 1 1.93 -3.49 11.19
C MET A 1 1.17 -3.95 12.43
N LYS A 2 1.24 -3.22 13.53
CA LYS A 2 0.56 -3.51 14.82
C LYS A 2 0.33 -2.21 15.59
N ILE A 3 -0.69 -2.19 16.47
CA ILE A 3 -0.84 -1.17 17.50
C ILE A 3 0.06 -1.56 18.66
N THR A 4 0.96 -0.67 19.04
CA THR A 4 1.99 -0.95 20.06
C THR A 4 1.63 -0.31 21.41
N ARG A 5 0.98 0.84 21.37
CA ARG A 5 0.55 1.58 22.54
C ARG A 5 -0.80 2.21 22.30
N GLN A 6 -1.68 2.12 23.28
CA GLN A 6 -3.02 2.72 23.23
C GLN A 6 -3.36 3.21 24.63
N ASN A 7 -3.40 4.52 24.78
CA ASN A 7 -3.87 5.22 25.97
C ASN A 7 -5.00 6.18 25.54
N GLU A 8 -5.73 6.78 26.47
CA GLU A 8 -6.83 7.70 26.17
C GLU A 8 -6.42 8.90 25.29
N GLY A 9 -5.15 9.31 25.34
CA GLY A 9 -4.64 10.46 24.57
C GLY A 9 -3.61 10.11 23.48
N GLU A 10 -3.13 8.87 23.41
CA GLU A 10 -2.08 8.49 22.48
C GLU A 10 -2.30 7.09 21.88
N LEU A 11 -2.24 7.00 20.56
CA LEU A 11 -2.27 5.73 19.84
C LEU A 11 -1.04 5.61 18.95
N VAL A 12 -0.25 4.55 19.15
CA VAL A 12 0.97 4.31 18.38
C VAL A 12 0.81 3.09 17.50
N VAL A 13 0.98 3.30 16.21
CA VAL A 13 0.97 2.25 15.19
C VAL A 13 2.37 2.05 14.64
N GLU A 14 2.86 0.82 14.71
CA GLU A 14 4.20 0.43 14.26
C GLU A 14 4.13 -0.55 13.10
N ASP A 15 4.91 -0.27 12.07
CA ASP A 15 5.19 -1.22 10.99
C ASP A 15 6.68 -1.50 10.92
N SER A 16 7.05 -2.77 11.07
CA SER A 16 8.44 -3.21 11.07
C SER A 16 8.62 -4.44 10.19
N GLY A 17 9.56 -4.36 9.27
CA GLY A 17 9.93 -5.46 8.37
C GLY A 17 10.95 -6.45 8.94
N TYR A 18 11.13 -6.50 10.27
CA TYR A 18 12.21 -7.27 10.91
C TYR A 18 12.19 -8.77 10.64
N TRP A 19 11.01 -9.36 10.38
CA TRP A 19 10.91 -10.81 10.18
C TRP A 19 11.70 -11.28 8.95
N LEU A 20 11.64 -10.55 7.83
CA LEU A 20 12.40 -10.87 6.62
C LEU A 20 13.89 -10.66 6.82
N SER A 21 14.27 -9.58 7.50
CA SER A 21 15.65 -9.32 7.89
C SER A 21 16.19 -10.42 8.80
N ALA A 22 15.40 -10.90 9.77
CA ALA A 22 15.80 -12.00 10.65
C ALA A 22 16.00 -13.31 9.89
N ILE A 23 15.15 -13.63 8.93
CA ILE A 23 15.31 -14.83 8.07
C ILE A 23 16.62 -14.75 7.26
N LEU A 24 16.89 -13.61 6.61
CA LEU A 24 18.12 -13.44 5.84
C LEU A 24 19.37 -13.47 6.71
N PHE A 25 19.30 -12.90 7.92
CA PHE A 25 20.36 -12.99 8.90
C PHE A 25 20.61 -14.45 9.31
N ALA A 26 19.56 -15.20 9.66
CA ALA A 26 19.66 -16.61 10.00
C ALA A 26 20.23 -17.46 8.84
N ALA A 27 19.85 -17.13 7.59
CA ALA A 27 20.38 -17.81 6.39
C ALA A 27 21.85 -17.49 6.13
N SER A 28 22.38 -16.37 6.60
CA SER A 28 23.80 -16.02 6.45
C SER A 28 24.72 -16.87 7.33
N LEU A 29 24.23 -17.31 8.52
CA LEU A 29 25.06 -18.06 9.49
C LEU A 29 25.60 -19.40 8.96
N PRO A 30 24.77 -20.30 8.36
CA PRO A 30 25.27 -21.54 7.80
C PRO A 30 26.26 -21.32 6.64
N LEU A 31 26.11 -20.25 5.86
CA LEU A 31 27.05 -19.93 4.79
C LEU A 31 28.43 -19.54 5.34
N PHE A 32 28.47 -18.77 6.42
CA PHE A 32 29.75 -18.47 7.10
C PHE A 32 30.35 -19.74 7.72
N TYR A 33 29.54 -20.60 8.36
CA TYR A 33 30.01 -21.87 8.92
C TYR A 33 30.61 -22.76 7.83
N LEU A 34 29.93 -22.93 6.68
CA LEU A 34 30.45 -23.69 5.55
C LEU A 34 31.73 -23.09 4.96
N ALA A 35 31.86 -21.75 4.98
CA ALA A 35 33.08 -21.08 4.55
C ALA A 35 34.29 -21.45 5.43
N THR A 36 34.10 -21.54 6.74
CA THR A 36 35.17 -21.94 7.69
C THR A 36 35.59 -23.40 7.48
N LEU A 37 34.63 -24.29 7.18
CA LEU A 37 34.93 -25.72 6.96
C LEU A 37 35.63 -26.02 5.64
N HIS A 38 35.24 -25.32 4.56
CA HIS A 38 35.69 -25.68 3.20
C HIS A 38 36.68 -24.67 2.59
N GLY A 39 36.97 -23.56 3.27
CA GLY A 39 37.88 -22.52 2.81
C GLY A 39 37.47 -21.87 1.49
N LYS A 40 36.22 -22.01 1.04
CA LYS A 40 35.74 -21.50 -0.25
C LYS A 40 35.39 -20.02 -0.16
N VAL A 41 36.14 -19.19 -0.84
CA VAL A 41 35.96 -17.72 -0.90
C VAL A 41 34.53 -17.35 -1.34
N GLY A 42 33.93 -18.12 -2.27
CA GLY A 42 32.57 -17.88 -2.74
C GLY A 42 31.49 -17.97 -1.64
N THR A 43 31.67 -18.86 -0.64
CA THR A 43 30.73 -18.99 0.48
C THR A 43 30.83 -17.81 1.45
N VAL A 44 32.02 -17.20 1.60
CA VAL A 44 32.21 -15.96 2.38
C VAL A 44 31.46 -14.82 1.74
N PHE A 45 31.61 -14.63 0.43
CA PHE A 45 30.89 -13.59 -0.31
C PHE A 45 29.37 -13.78 -0.25
N GLY A 46 28.87 -15.03 -0.36
CA GLY A 46 27.47 -15.36 -0.21
C GLY A 46 26.93 -14.98 1.18
N GLY A 47 27.63 -15.36 2.24
CA GLY A 47 27.27 -15.02 3.61
C GLY A 47 27.26 -13.49 3.84
N ALA A 48 28.28 -12.79 3.36
CA ALA A 48 28.39 -11.34 3.44
C ALA A 48 27.24 -10.63 2.68
N PHE A 49 26.86 -11.14 1.51
CA PHE A 49 25.75 -10.62 0.72
C PHE A 49 24.41 -10.76 1.47
N PHE A 50 24.11 -11.93 2.03
CA PHE A 50 22.88 -12.12 2.82
C PHE A 50 22.84 -11.25 4.08
N LEU A 51 23.99 -11.08 4.73
CA LEU A 51 24.09 -10.20 5.90
C LEU A 51 23.84 -8.74 5.50
N LEU A 52 24.43 -8.29 4.40
CA LEU A 52 24.19 -6.95 3.86
C LEU A 52 22.71 -6.74 3.50
N CYS A 53 22.10 -7.67 2.81
CA CYS A 53 20.68 -7.63 2.48
C CYS A 53 19.79 -7.59 3.74
N SER A 54 20.13 -8.38 4.77
CA SER A 54 19.45 -8.34 6.06
C SER A 54 19.46 -6.95 6.68
N VAL A 55 20.63 -6.30 6.70
CA VAL A 55 20.80 -4.95 7.27
C VAL A 55 20.04 -3.89 6.44
N LEU A 56 20.09 -3.99 5.09
CA LEU A 56 19.40 -3.07 4.19
C LEU A 56 17.87 -3.15 4.33
N LEU A 57 17.33 -4.31 4.70
CA LEU A 57 15.90 -4.52 4.91
C LEU A 57 15.40 -4.07 6.29
N LEU A 58 16.30 -3.65 7.19
CA LEU A 58 15.92 -3.08 8.48
C LEU A 58 15.21 -1.74 8.26
N ARG A 59 13.90 -1.78 8.30
CA ARG A 59 13.05 -0.60 8.21
C ARG A 59 12.01 -0.61 9.31
N LYS A 60 11.75 0.57 9.84
CA LYS A 60 10.75 0.79 10.87
C LYS A 60 9.99 2.06 10.57
N THR A 61 8.67 1.96 10.54
CA THR A 61 7.77 3.12 10.44
C THR A 61 6.92 3.17 11.69
N VAL A 62 6.86 4.32 12.32
CA VAL A 62 6.08 4.57 13.53
C VAL A 62 5.19 5.78 13.27
N PHE A 63 3.90 5.63 13.55
CA PHE A 63 2.92 6.72 13.58
C PHE A 63 2.42 6.87 15.01
N SER A 64 2.57 8.05 15.59
CA SER A 64 2.06 8.42 16.90
C SER A 64 0.94 9.43 16.71
N PHE A 65 -0.27 9.03 17.05
CA PHE A 65 -1.47 9.85 17.04
C PHE A 65 -1.63 10.45 18.43
N ASN A 66 -1.47 11.76 18.57
CA ASN A 66 -1.56 12.47 19.85
C ASN A 66 -2.84 13.33 19.87
N ALA A 67 -3.82 12.93 20.68
CA ALA A 67 -5.10 13.64 20.79
C ALA A 67 -4.94 15.00 21.49
N ALA A 68 -4.00 15.13 22.44
CA ALA A 68 -3.78 16.39 23.16
C ALA A 68 -3.18 17.48 22.26
N GLU A 69 -2.36 17.09 21.29
CA GLU A 69 -1.76 18.01 20.30
C GLU A 69 -2.61 18.14 19.04
N GLY A 70 -3.56 17.21 18.81
CA GLY A 70 -4.35 17.13 17.60
C GLY A 70 -3.52 16.81 16.36
N MET A 71 -2.43 16.06 16.52
CA MET A 71 -1.45 15.80 15.46
C MET A 71 -1.05 14.34 15.37
N VAL A 72 -0.68 13.93 14.16
CA VAL A 72 -0.02 12.65 13.88
C VAL A 72 1.45 12.91 13.60
N HIS A 73 2.31 12.43 14.47
CA HIS A 73 3.74 12.42 14.24
C HIS A 73 4.13 11.12 13.59
N TRP A 74 4.80 11.17 12.45
CA TRP A 74 5.31 9.96 11.84
C TRP A 74 6.82 9.99 11.68
N ARG A 75 7.43 8.83 11.90
CA ARG A 75 8.87 8.63 11.75
C ARG A 75 9.15 7.35 10.98
N ARG A 76 9.79 7.51 9.85
CA ARG A 76 10.21 6.40 8.99
C ARG A 76 11.72 6.29 9.01
N ARG A 77 12.21 5.20 9.57
CA ARG A 77 13.65 4.89 9.64
C ARG A 77 14.00 3.83 8.60
N ARG A 78 14.94 4.16 7.74
CA ARG A 78 15.65 3.25 6.84
C ARG A 78 17.13 3.29 7.23
N LEU A 79 17.94 2.31 6.77
CA LEU A 79 19.35 2.22 7.15
C LEU A 79 20.11 3.55 6.98
N LEU A 80 19.91 4.23 5.85
CA LEU A 80 20.67 5.43 5.46
C LEU A 80 19.85 6.72 5.55
N SER A 81 18.59 6.65 5.96
CA SER A 81 17.73 7.83 6.02
C SER A 81 16.68 7.75 7.13
N VAL A 82 16.40 8.90 7.70
CA VAL A 82 15.29 9.09 8.61
C VAL A 82 14.41 10.19 8.02
N SER A 83 13.15 9.87 7.79
CA SER A 83 12.14 10.83 7.37
C SER A 83 11.13 10.98 8.51
N THR A 84 10.78 12.21 8.82
CA THR A 84 9.76 12.56 9.81
C THR A 84 8.79 13.53 9.19
N GLY A 85 7.59 13.61 9.73
CA GLY A 85 6.62 14.63 9.37
C GLY A 85 5.45 14.60 10.34
N ASP A 86 4.69 15.69 10.29
CA ASP A 86 3.57 15.94 11.16
C ASP A 86 2.33 16.19 10.30
N ILE A 87 1.21 15.66 10.73
CA ILE A 87 -0.07 15.77 10.03
C ILE A 87 -1.10 16.19 11.06
N PRO A 88 -1.70 17.37 10.95
CA PRO A 88 -2.77 17.78 11.86
C PRO A 88 -4.05 16.98 11.60
N PHE A 89 -4.79 16.66 12.66
CA PHE A 89 -6.01 15.83 12.56
C PHE A 89 -7.08 16.46 11.67
N ASN A 90 -7.16 17.79 11.60
CA ASN A 90 -8.12 18.50 10.75
C ASN A 90 -7.87 18.33 9.24
N GLU A 91 -6.67 17.92 8.84
CA GLU A 91 -6.36 17.58 7.44
C GLU A 91 -6.72 16.13 7.08
N ILE A 92 -6.98 15.29 8.09
CA ILE A 92 -7.30 13.88 7.89
C ILE A 92 -8.77 13.73 7.53
N LYS A 93 -9.06 13.33 6.30
CA LYS A 93 -10.43 13.07 5.84
C LYS A 93 -10.91 11.68 6.20
N ALA A 94 -10.04 10.69 6.05
CA ALA A 94 -10.37 9.29 6.31
C ALA A 94 -9.11 8.43 6.42
N ILE A 95 -9.30 7.22 6.96
CA ILE A 95 -8.32 6.13 6.86
C ILE A 95 -8.78 5.17 5.78
N GLY A 96 -8.08 5.16 4.66
CA GLY A 96 -8.34 4.29 3.52
C GLY A 96 -7.61 2.96 3.60
N THR A 97 -8.09 1.99 2.82
CA THR A 97 -7.38 0.73 2.58
C THR A 97 -7.08 0.63 1.09
N GLU A 98 -5.82 0.63 0.74
CA GLU A 98 -5.37 0.36 -0.62
C GLU A 98 -5.22 -1.13 -0.84
N THR A 99 -5.58 -1.59 -2.04
CA THR A 99 -5.43 -2.99 -2.43
C THR A 99 -4.49 -3.09 -3.63
N SER A 100 -3.67 -4.12 -3.65
CA SER A 100 -2.81 -4.43 -4.78
C SER A 100 -2.92 -5.92 -5.11
N PRO A 101 -2.99 -6.28 -6.40
CA PRO A 101 -2.91 -7.68 -6.81
C PRO A 101 -1.53 -8.23 -6.47
N GLY A 102 -1.48 -9.26 -5.66
CA GLY A 102 -0.24 -9.99 -5.37
C GLY A 102 0.15 -10.94 -6.49
N SER A 103 1.38 -11.44 -6.47
CA SER A 103 1.95 -12.33 -7.49
C SER A 103 1.22 -13.67 -7.66
N SER A 104 0.39 -14.07 -6.70
CA SER A 104 -0.36 -15.33 -6.67
C SER A 104 -1.88 -15.16 -6.73
N ASN A 105 -2.40 -14.13 -7.41
CA ASN A 105 -3.82 -13.73 -7.37
C ASN A 105 -4.38 -13.40 -5.96
N ALA A 106 -3.54 -13.40 -4.94
CA ALA A 106 -3.93 -12.98 -3.60
C ALA A 106 -3.99 -11.45 -3.54
N THR A 107 -5.10 -10.90 -3.06
CA THR A 107 -5.20 -9.46 -2.83
C THR A 107 -4.38 -9.08 -1.59
N THR A 108 -3.56 -8.08 -1.72
CA THR A 108 -2.77 -7.51 -0.62
C THR A 108 -3.30 -6.13 -0.24
N TYR A 109 -3.13 -5.75 1.02
CA TYR A 109 -3.77 -4.58 1.64
C TYR A 109 -2.71 -3.67 2.28
N ARG A 110 -2.96 -2.37 2.21
CA ARG A 110 -2.17 -1.34 2.90
C ARG A 110 -3.11 -0.26 3.45
N LEU A 111 -2.86 0.21 4.66
CA LEU A 111 -3.60 1.35 5.21
C LEU A 111 -2.93 2.67 4.79
N THR A 112 -3.77 3.67 4.54
CA THR A 112 -3.34 4.98 4.06
C THR A 112 -4.19 6.06 4.73
N ILE A 113 -3.55 7.13 5.20
CA ILE A 113 -4.21 8.33 5.68
C ILE A 113 -4.56 9.18 4.46
N LEU A 114 -5.83 9.47 4.28
CA LEU A 114 -6.34 10.34 3.23
C LEU A 114 -6.39 11.78 3.74
N LEU A 115 -5.69 12.66 3.05
CA LEU A 115 -5.64 14.09 3.32
C LEU A 115 -6.43 14.87 2.26
N GLU A 116 -6.62 16.16 2.46
CA GLU A 116 -7.21 17.03 1.42
C GLU A 116 -6.39 17.07 0.13
N LYS A 117 -5.07 17.04 0.24
CA LYS A 117 -4.13 17.19 -0.88
C LYS A 117 -3.22 15.98 -1.02
N GLY A 118 -3.79 14.76 -0.94
CA GLY A 118 -3.02 13.56 -1.17
C GLY A 118 -3.26 12.46 -0.16
N SER A 119 -2.33 11.52 -0.09
CA SER A 119 -2.41 10.37 0.81
C SER A 119 -1.04 10.02 1.39
N VAL A 120 -1.03 9.56 2.64
CA VAL A 120 0.18 9.10 3.33
C VAL A 120 0.00 7.64 3.74
N PRO A 121 0.77 6.71 3.16
CA PRO A 121 0.67 5.30 3.53
C PRO A 121 1.23 5.05 4.94
N LEU A 122 0.51 4.28 5.76
CA LEU A 122 0.94 3.89 7.10
C LEU A 122 2.01 2.79 7.07
N SER A 123 2.14 2.06 5.97
CA SER A 123 3.18 1.06 5.78
C SER A 123 3.80 1.15 4.38
N ASP A 124 5.08 0.78 4.26
CA ASP A 124 5.78 0.72 2.97
C ASP A 124 5.43 -0.56 2.19
N ALA A 125 4.85 -1.56 2.86
CA ALA A 125 4.53 -2.85 2.26
C ALA A 125 3.04 -3.17 2.35
N TYR A 126 2.56 -3.89 1.36
CA TYR A 126 1.25 -4.51 1.38
C TYR A 126 1.29 -5.82 2.15
N GLY A 127 0.23 -6.17 2.85
CA GLY A 127 0.10 -7.45 3.56
C GLY A 127 -1.17 -8.21 3.21
N GLY A 128 -1.15 -9.53 3.34
CA GLY A 128 -2.24 -10.41 2.92
C GLY A 128 -3.39 -10.58 3.94
N ASN A 129 -3.26 -10.07 5.16
CA ASN A 129 -4.27 -10.30 6.21
C ASN A 129 -5.27 -9.14 6.28
N ARG A 130 -6.39 -9.26 5.55
CA ARG A 130 -7.48 -8.27 5.48
C ARG A 130 -8.04 -7.91 6.85
N ASP A 131 -8.33 -8.91 7.68
CA ASP A 131 -9.02 -8.70 8.96
C ASP A 131 -8.18 -7.91 9.95
N LYS A 132 -6.87 -8.16 9.93
CA LYS A 132 -5.90 -7.39 10.73
C LYS A 132 -5.89 -5.91 10.33
N TYR A 133 -5.88 -5.61 9.04
CA TYR A 133 -5.91 -4.22 8.55
C TYR A 133 -7.26 -3.55 8.83
N ALA A 134 -8.37 -4.29 8.70
CA ALA A 134 -9.69 -3.81 9.05
C ALA A 134 -9.81 -3.45 10.54
N ALA A 135 -9.29 -4.30 11.43
CA ALA A 135 -9.27 -4.04 12.86
C ALA A 135 -8.44 -2.80 13.23
N ILE A 136 -7.24 -2.65 12.66
CA ILE A 136 -6.39 -1.47 12.89
C ILE A 136 -7.07 -0.20 12.35
N ARG A 137 -7.71 -0.28 11.16
CA ARG A 137 -8.46 0.84 10.59
C ARG A 137 -9.60 1.28 11.51
N ALA A 138 -10.40 0.32 12.00
CA ALA A 138 -11.52 0.61 12.89
C ALA A 138 -11.07 1.32 14.18
N GLU A 139 -9.95 0.89 14.75
CA GLU A 139 -9.39 1.50 15.94
C GLU A 139 -8.85 2.92 15.69
N LEU A 140 -8.16 3.12 14.57
CA LEU A 140 -7.70 4.45 14.14
C LEU A 140 -8.87 5.41 13.91
N MET A 141 -9.94 4.96 13.24
CA MET A 141 -11.13 5.78 12.99
C MET A 141 -11.84 6.14 14.31
N ARG A 142 -11.95 5.18 15.23
CA ARG A 142 -12.50 5.43 16.57
C ARG A 142 -11.69 6.47 17.33
N PHE A 143 -10.36 6.34 17.33
CA PHE A 143 -9.44 7.27 18.00
C PHE A 143 -9.53 8.69 17.44
N LEU A 144 -9.63 8.81 16.12
CA LEU A 144 -9.76 10.10 15.42
C LEU A 144 -11.17 10.67 15.43
N HIS A 145 -12.14 9.99 16.07
CA HIS A 145 -13.57 10.35 16.04
C HIS A 145 -14.14 10.53 14.61
N LEU A 146 -13.55 9.82 13.64
CA LEU A 146 -14.03 9.81 12.27
C LEU A 146 -15.25 8.87 12.17
N ASP A 147 -16.34 9.37 11.60
CA ASP A 147 -17.51 8.55 11.36
C ASP A 147 -17.17 7.32 10.52
N MET A 148 -17.61 6.15 11.00
CA MET A 148 -17.53 4.90 10.24
C MET A 148 -18.56 4.86 9.09
N GLY A 149 -19.04 6.02 8.67
CA GLY A 149 -20.01 6.19 7.60
C GLY A 149 -19.48 5.68 6.26
N GLY A 150 -19.97 4.50 5.92
CA GLY A 150 -19.78 3.86 4.62
C GLY A 150 -18.35 3.47 4.31
N ASP A 151 -18.19 2.39 3.62
CA ASP A 151 -16.94 1.92 2.98
C ASP A 151 -16.27 3.05 2.16
N ALA A 152 -15.82 4.11 2.86
CA ALA A 152 -15.19 5.28 2.30
C ALA A 152 -13.82 4.86 1.80
N GLY A 153 -13.83 4.36 0.59
CA GLY A 153 -12.70 4.38 -0.31
C GLY A 153 -11.60 3.39 0.05
N ALA A 154 -11.72 2.18 -0.49
CA ALA A 154 -10.56 1.67 -1.16
C ALA A 154 -10.06 2.80 -2.07
N VAL A 155 -9.00 3.50 -1.68
CA VAL A 155 -8.28 4.36 -2.60
C VAL A 155 -7.62 3.43 -3.59
N HIS A 156 -8.33 3.18 -4.66
CA HIS A 156 -7.80 2.56 -5.84
C HIS A 156 -6.91 3.59 -6.57
N GLU A 157 -5.64 3.63 -6.20
CA GLU A 157 -4.65 3.78 -7.26
C GLU A 157 -4.46 2.40 -7.89
N GLY A 158 -5.28 2.10 -8.83
CA GLY A 158 -5.40 0.80 -9.49
C GLY A 158 -6.83 0.32 -9.42
N SER A 159 -7.73 1.14 -9.94
CA SER A 159 -8.97 0.75 -10.59
C SER A 159 -9.71 -0.48 -10.04
N SER A 160 -10.83 -0.31 -9.39
CA SER A 160 -12.06 -0.98 -9.78
C SER A 160 -13.28 -0.23 -9.26
N LEU A 161 -13.79 0.64 -10.10
CA LEU A 161 -15.18 1.05 -10.11
C LEU A 161 -15.81 0.39 -11.34
N ALA A 162 -16.28 -0.84 -11.19
CA ALA A 162 -17.16 -1.48 -12.17
C ALA A 162 -18.60 -1.34 -11.66
N GLY A 163 -19.19 -0.22 -11.94
CA GLY A 163 -20.59 0.06 -11.76
C GLY A 163 -21.00 1.13 -12.77
N ALA A 164 -22.27 1.33 -13.07
CA ALA A 164 -22.82 2.19 -14.13
C ALA A 164 -22.22 3.60 -14.32
N GLY A 165 -21.35 4.08 -13.41
CA GLY A 165 -20.56 5.29 -13.55
C GLY A 165 -19.36 5.19 -14.48
N ASP A 166 -18.84 3.99 -14.73
CA ASP A 166 -17.60 3.83 -15.51
C ASP A 166 -17.79 4.07 -17.00
N VAL A 167 -18.95 3.73 -17.55
CA VAL A 167 -19.26 3.92 -18.99
C VAL A 167 -19.22 5.41 -19.35
N GLU A 168 -19.73 6.28 -18.49
CA GLU A 168 -19.72 7.72 -18.76
C GLU A 168 -18.32 8.31 -18.64
N SER A 169 -17.52 7.84 -17.68
CA SER A 169 -16.11 8.19 -17.56
C SER A 169 -15.30 7.75 -18.79
N ILE A 170 -15.55 6.53 -19.28
CA ILE A 170 -14.95 6.02 -20.51
C ILE A 170 -15.35 6.87 -21.71
N ARG A 171 -16.63 7.22 -21.84
CA ARG A 171 -17.12 8.12 -22.89
C ARG A 171 -16.47 9.50 -22.84
N SER A 172 -16.27 10.05 -21.63
CA SER A 172 -15.62 11.34 -21.46
C SER A 172 -14.15 11.30 -21.91
N LEU A 173 -13.43 10.23 -21.59
CA LEU A 173 -12.04 10.01 -22.03
C LEU A 173 -11.96 9.85 -23.56
N LEU A 174 -12.91 9.14 -24.16
CA LEU A 174 -12.99 8.97 -25.62
C LEU A 174 -13.28 10.29 -26.33
N ARG A 175 -14.16 11.15 -25.79
CA ARG A 175 -14.39 12.51 -26.31
C ARG A 175 -13.14 13.37 -26.28
N GLN A 176 -12.26 13.16 -25.31
CA GLN A 176 -10.96 13.85 -25.17
C GLN A 176 -9.85 13.21 -26.02
N GLY A 177 -10.12 12.15 -26.77
CA GLY A 177 -9.12 11.42 -27.57
C GLY A 177 -8.19 10.51 -26.75
N ARG A 178 -8.44 10.32 -25.45
CA ARG A 178 -7.62 9.56 -24.51
C ARG A 178 -7.99 8.08 -24.49
N LYS A 179 -7.86 7.41 -25.65
CA LYS A 179 -8.29 6.02 -25.85
C LYS A 179 -7.52 5.03 -24.94
N ILE A 180 -6.22 5.27 -24.72
CA ILE A 180 -5.38 4.40 -23.88
C ILE A 180 -5.87 4.43 -22.43
N ASP A 181 -6.21 5.60 -21.91
CA ASP A 181 -6.73 5.77 -20.55
C ASP A 181 -8.12 5.13 -20.40
N ALA A 182 -8.96 5.23 -21.43
CA ALA A 182 -10.26 4.55 -21.47
C ALA A 182 -10.11 3.01 -21.43
N ILE A 183 -9.14 2.44 -22.16
CA ILE A 183 -8.83 1.00 -22.12
C ILE A 183 -8.30 0.59 -20.75
N SER A 184 -7.42 1.38 -20.18
CA SER A 184 -6.89 1.14 -18.84
C SER A 184 -8.01 1.15 -17.80
N LEU A 185 -8.91 2.12 -17.86
CA LEU A 185 -10.07 2.24 -16.98
C LEU A 185 -11.02 1.03 -17.13
N MET A 186 -11.35 0.63 -18.35
CA MET A 186 -12.18 -0.53 -18.63
C MET A 186 -11.59 -1.83 -18.08
N ARG A 187 -10.29 -2.05 -18.31
CA ARG A 187 -9.58 -3.23 -17.84
C ARG A 187 -9.58 -3.33 -16.34
N SER A 188 -9.32 -2.22 -15.67
CA SER A 188 -9.24 -2.16 -14.23
C SER A 188 -10.60 -2.35 -13.56
N GLY A 189 -11.68 -1.80 -14.13
CA GLY A 189 -13.03 -1.93 -13.60
C GLY A 189 -13.65 -3.30 -13.76
N SER A 190 -13.33 -4.04 -14.84
CA SER A 190 -14.05 -5.26 -15.20
C SER A 190 -13.24 -6.55 -15.04
N LYS A 191 -11.97 -6.49 -14.61
CA LYS A 191 -11.04 -7.65 -14.51
C LYS A 191 -10.94 -8.50 -15.79
N ILE A 192 -11.13 -7.87 -16.95
CA ILE A 192 -11.09 -8.51 -18.27
C ILE A 192 -9.69 -8.48 -18.87
N SER A 193 -9.45 -9.29 -19.89
CA SER A 193 -8.18 -9.28 -20.64
C SER A 193 -7.97 -7.95 -21.37
N LEU A 194 -6.72 -7.62 -21.72
CA LEU A 194 -6.43 -6.42 -22.50
C LEU A 194 -7.16 -6.41 -23.84
N THR A 195 -7.20 -7.55 -24.51
CA THR A 195 -7.89 -7.72 -25.81
C THR A 195 -9.38 -7.41 -25.68
N GLU A 196 -10.04 -7.97 -24.69
CA GLU A 196 -11.45 -7.75 -24.41
C GLU A 196 -11.74 -6.30 -24.01
N ALA A 197 -10.84 -5.65 -23.23
CA ALA A 197 -10.98 -4.24 -22.89
C ALA A 197 -10.87 -3.34 -24.14
N VAL A 198 -9.97 -3.64 -25.06
CA VAL A 198 -9.84 -2.92 -26.33
C VAL A 198 -11.12 -3.05 -27.16
N GLU A 199 -11.64 -4.26 -27.33
CA GLU A 199 -12.86 -4.51 -28.10
C GLU A 199 -14.06 -3.74 -27.54
N ARG A 200 -14.28 -3.77 -26.23
CA ARG A 200 -15.38 -3.04 -25.59
C ARG A 200 -15.25 -1.52 -25.70
N VAL A 201 -14.05 -0.99 -25.56
CA VAL A 201 -13.81 0.46 -25.72
C VAL A 201 -14.02 0.87 -27.17
N GLU A 202 -13.65 0.05 -28.15
CA GLU A 202 -13.91 0.31 -29.56
C GLU A 202 -15.41 0.24 -29.94
N GLU A 203 -16.15 -0.65 -29.31
CA GLU A 203 -17.60 -0.72 -29.47
C GLU A 203 -18.29 0.56 -28.93
N ILE A 204 -17.86 1.05 -27.76
CA ILE A 204 -18.35 2.32 -27.20
C ILE A 204 -17.98 3.49 -28.13
N ASP A 205 -16.76 3.57 -28.64
CA ASP A 205 -16.32 4.64 -29.54
C ASP A 205 -17.13 4.64 -30.85
N LYS A 206 -17.40 3.44 -31.43
CA LYS A 206 -18.27 3.28 -32.61
C LYS A 206 -19.70 3.73 -32.33
N SER A 207 -20.26 3.36 -31.19
CA SER A 207 -21.64 3.75 -30.84
C SER A 207 -21.77 5.28 -30.65
N MET A 208 -20.74 5.92 -30.10
CA MET A 208 -20.69 7.37 -29.96
C MET A 208 -20.58 8.11 -31.31
N LYS A 209 -19.86 7.54 -32.27
CA LYS A 209 -19.72 8.11 -33.63
C LYS A 209 -20.98 7.90 -34.44
N ALA A 210 -21.72 6.80 -34.27
CA ALA A 210 -22.97 6.54 -34.93
C ALA A 210 -24.16 7.40 -34.43
N ALA A 211 -24.04 7.95 -33.20
CA ALA A 211 -25.05 8.83 -32.60
C ALA A 211 -24.86 10.32 -32.91
N LYS A 212 -23.87 10.69 -33.73
CA LYS A 212 -23.62 12.03 -34.26
C LYS A 212 -24.17 12.17 -35.68
#